data_e44d72f4cb10f27aff08f67558b9d7d6
#
_entry.id   e44d72f4cb10f27aff08f67558b9d7d6
#
_cell.length_a   1.000
_cell.length_b   1.000
_cell.length_c   1.000
_cell.angle_alpha   90.00
_cell.angle_beta   90.00
_cell.angle_gamma   90.00
#
_symmetry.space_group_name_H-M   'P 1'
#
loop_
_entity.id
_entity.type
_entity.pdbx_description
1 polymer ?
#
loop_
_entity_poly.entity_id
_entity_poly.type
_entity_poly.pdbx_seq_one_letter_code
_entity_poly.pdbx_strand_id
1 'polypeptide(L)'
;SGAQFFDRMEIKDALCYLRMIAYKDDMAFRRIVNKPKRNIGKRRMDFLTQKAEEEHISLYEALKLNLEDPLFKKTKAADFIELIEYFAKDSQGKPVSEVLSAILDESGYEEMLRTEGSQERLDDLAELKQSIFEYEASAGEETSIADYLEQAALFSNMDRTPGNDSVRLMTVHTAKGLEFPVVFLCGMNEGIFPSRKTRTKRGMEEERRLAFVAMTRAEDLLYLTEAEGTNLDGTPRFPSRFILDIDREYLRFDPPVNEALWKAGKAYVERTGAYLKDDRETDHFQVGER
;
A
#
# COMPACT_ATOMS: atom_id res chain seq x y z
N SER A 1 18.11 13.18 2.21
CA SER A 1 17.18 14.27 1.89
C SER A 1 15.74 13.79 1.66
N GLY A 2 15.48 12.50 1.42
CA GLY A 2 14.13 11.99 1.16
C GLY A 2 13.13 12.15 2.30
N ALA A 3 13.51 11.94 3.57
CA ALA A 3 12.62 11.99 4.72
C ALA A 3 12.07 13.36 5.02
N GLN A 4 12.92 14.34 4.99
CA GLN A 4 12.49 15.72 5.19
C GLN A 4 11.47 16.16 4.12
N PHE A 5 11.52 15.56 2.93
CA PHE A 5 10.57 15.82 1.86
C PHE A 5 9.14 15.40 2.24
N PHE A 6 8.95 14.15 2.68
CA PHE A 6 7.63 13.65 3.09
C PHE A 6 7.11 14.29 4.40
N ASP A 7 7.97 14.97 5.15
CA ASP A 7 7.56 15.73 6.34
C ASP A 7 7.05 17.14 6.03
N ARG A 8 7.26 17.65 4.82
CA ARG A 8 6.77 18.96 4.39
C ARG A 8 5.26 19.02 4.42
N MET A 9 4.74 20.20 4.74
CA MET A 9 3.31 20.40 5.01
C MET A 9 2.46 20.14 3.76
N GLU A 10 2.87 20.67 2.63
CA GLU A 10 2.19 20.52 1.32
C GLU A 10 2.20 19.08 0.82
N ILE A 11 3.28 18.34 1.05
CA ILE A 11 3.38 16.91 0.71
C ILE A 11 2.42 16.09 1.56
N LYS A 12 2.38 16.33 2.88
CA LYS A 12 1.41 15.68 3.77
C LYS A 12 -0.03 16.03 3.41
N ASP A 13 -0.30 17.26 3.00
CA ASP A 13 -1.63 17.69 2.56
C ASP A 13 -2.02 16.98 1.26
N ALA A 14 -1.12 16.90 0.28
CA ALA A 14 -1.32 16.20 -0.99
C ALA A 14 -1.59 14.70 -0.78
N LEU A 15 -0.79 14.03 0.05
CA LEU A 15 -1.02 12.63 0.41
C LEU A 15 -2.34 12.42 1.14
N CYS A 16 -2.80 13.38 1.94
CA CYS A 16 -4.11 13.31 2.59
C CYS A 16 -5.26 13.41 1.59
N TYR A 17 -5.12 14.11 0.46
CA TYR A 17 -6.10 14.06 -0.61
C TYR A 17 -6.20 12.65 -1.22
N LEU A 18 -5.09 11.99 -1.51
CA LEU A 18 -5.09 10.60 -1.97
C LEU A 18 -5.69 9.64 -0.93
N ARG A 19 -5.36 9.83 0.35
CA ARG A 19 -5.92 9.04 1.45
C ARG A 19 -7.45 9.22 1.57
N MET A 20 -7.96 10.41 1.32
CA MET A 20 -9.41 10.65 1.30
C MET A 20 -10.08 9.92 0.14
N ILE A 21 -9.45 9.85 -1.03
CA ILE A 21 -9.96 9.08 -2.16
C ILE A 21 -10.02 7.59 -1.81
N ALA A 22 -8.91 7.04 -1.28
CA ALA A 22 -8.76 5.61 -1.04
C ALA A 22 -9.50 5.11 0.21
N TYR A 23 -9.44 5.84 1.31
CA TYR A 23 -9.81 5.33 2.63
C TYR A 23 -10.86 6.17 3.37
N LYS A 24 -11.03 7.45 3.01
CA LYS A 24 -11.92 8.40 3.71
C LYS A 24 -11.62 8.47 5.23
N ASP A 25 -10.35 8.33 5.62
CA ASP A 25 -9.94 8.25 7.01
C ASP A 25 -9.99 9.61 7.74
N ASP A 26 -10.23 9.55 9.04
CA ASP A 26 -10.44 10.73 9.89
C ASP A 26 -9.20 11.62 10.04
N MET A 27 -7.99 11.04 9.97
CA MET A 27 -6.76 11.84 10.05
C MET A 27 -6.58 12.70 8.81
N ALA A 28 -6.78 12.10 7.63
CA ALA A 28 -6.74 12.82 6.36
C ALA A 28 -7.85 13.86 6.30
N PHE A 29 -9.07 13.50 6.71
CA PHE A 29 -10.20 14.41 6.78
C PHE A 29 -9.90 15.66 7.61
N ARG A 30 -9.48 15.48 8.88
CA ARG A 30 -9.13 16.60 9.78
C ARG A 30 -8.08 17.53 9.18
N ARG A 31 -7.16 16.97 8.40
CA ARG A 31 -6.06 17.71 7.82
C ARG A 31 -6.50 18.61 6.66
N ILE A 32 -7.32 18.09 5.73
CA ILE A 32 -7.60 18.77 4.46
C ILE A 32 -9.02 19.30 4.29
N VAL A 33 -9.98 18.94 5.13
CA VAL A 33 -11.38 19.36 4.98
C VAL A 33 -11.55 20.89 4.88
N ASN A 34 -10.64 21.65 5.51
CA ASN A 34 -10.64 23.13 5.47
C ASN A 34 -9.39 23.72 4.78
N LYS A 35 -8.77 22.95 3.91
CA LYS A 35 -7.65 23.36 3.05
C LYS A 35 -7.95 22.96 1.59
N PRO A 36 -8.19 23.94 0.71
CA PRO A 36 -8.40 25.38 0.95
C PRO A 36 -9.54 25.69 1.91
N LYS A 37 -9.63 26.94 2.34
CA LYS A 37 -10.62 27.37 3.32
C LYS A 37 -12.06 27.13 2.84
N ARG A 38 -12.78 26.25 3.55
CA ARG A 38 -14.18 25.83 3.27
C ARG A 38 -15.16 26.26 4.36
N ASN A 39 -14.72 27.10 5.29
CA ASN A 39 -15.48 27.51 6.48
C ASN A 39 -15.82 26.34 7.44
N ILE A 40 -15.01 25.29 7.45
CA ILE A 40 -15.16 24.15 8.38
C ILE A 40 -14.13 24.32 9.51
N GLY A 41 -14.40 25.29 10.38
CA GLY A 41 -13.55 25.58 11.54
C GLY A 41 -13.92 24.77 12.78
N LYS A 42 -13.28 25.10 13.92
CA LYS A 42 -13.35 24.34 15.18
C LYS A 42 -14.79 23.95 15.58
N ARG A 43 -15.71 24.91 15.65
CA ARG A 43 -17.11 24.65 16.06
C ARG A 43 -17.79 23.57 15.22
N ARG A 44 -17.54 23.55 13.91
CA ARG A 44 -18.10 22.56 12.98
C ARG A 44 -17.41 21.22 13.12
N MET A 45 -16.10 21.24 13.36
CA MET A 45 -15.35 20.01 13.63
C MET A 45 -15.76 19.36 14.94
N ASP A 46 -16.02 20.15 16.00
CA ASP A 46 -16.51 19.64 17.29
C ASP A 46 -17.89 18.98 17.11
N PHE A 47 -18.79 19.61 16.34
CA PHE A 47 -20.09 19.03 15.99
C PHE A 47 -19.93 17.69 15.24
N LEU A 48 -19.06 17.64 14.23
CA LEU A 48 -18.84 16.40 13.46
C LEU A 48 -18.23 15.31 14.34
N THR A 49 -17.31 15.68 15.24
CA THR A 49 -16.71 14.73 16.17
C THR A 49 -17.75 14.11 17.09
N GLN A 50 -18.64 14.94 17.65
CA GLN A 50 -19.72 14.45 18.50
C GLN A 50 -20.67 13.52 17.70
N LYS A 51 -21.05 13.89 16.47
CA LYS A 51 -21.92 13.06 15.62
C LYS A 51 -21.25 11.73 15.23
N ALA A 52 -19.99 11.76 14.88
CA ALA A 52 -19.23 10.57 14.56
C ALA A 52 -19.15 9.59 15.74
N GLU A 53 -18.95 10.10 16.96
CA GLU A 53 -18.95 9.31 18.19
C GLU A 53 -20.33 8.74 18.53
N GLU A 54 -21.39 9.56 18.45
CA GLU A 54 -22.76 9.15 18.73
C GLU A 54 -23.27 8.05 17.79
N GLU A 55 -22.92 8.16 16.50
CA GLU A 55 -23.41 7.25 15.44
C GLU A 55 -22.41 6.15 15.06
N HIS A 56 -21.21 6.12 15.66
CA HIS A 56 -20.12 5.19 15.37
C HIS A 56 -19.72 5.17 13.89
N ILE A 57 -19.61 6.34 13.28
CA ILE A 57 -19.25 6.54 11.87
C ILE A 57 -18.00 7.42 11.74
N SER A 58 -17.43 7.51 10.53
CA SER A 58 -16.31 8.40 10.25
C SER A 58 -16.74 9.88 10.23
N LEU A 59 -15.77 10.80 10.41
CA LEU A 59 -16.01 12.23 10.28
C LEU A 59 -16.50 12.61 8.88
N TYR A 60 -16.02 11.89 7.87
CA TYR A 60 -16.46 12.06 6.48
C TYR A 60 -17.95 11.73 6.32
N GLU A 61 -18.37 10.59 6.86
CA GLU A 61 -19.79 10.19 6.85
C GLU A 61 -20.64 11.13 7.69
N ALA A 62 -20.17 11.53 8.87
CA ALA A 62 -20.85 12.53 9.69
C ALA A 62 -21.06 13.83 8.92
N LEU A 63 -20.08 14.33 8.15
CA LEU A 63 -20.26 15.49 7.30
C LEU A 63 -21.28 15.25 6.20
N LYS A 64 -21.16 14.11 5.49
CA LYS A 64 -22.05 13.72 4.38
C LYS A 64 -23.51 13.65 4.80
N LEU A 65 -23.79 13.09 5.97
CA LEU A 65 -25.16 12.99 6.52
C LEU A 65 -25.73 14.32 7.03
N ASN A 66 -24.87 15.27 7.37
CA ASN A 66 -25.30 16.54 7.96
C ASN A 66 -25.12 17.78 7.02
N LEU A 67 -25.02 17.59 5.70
CA LEU A 67 -24.87 18.69 4.74
C LEU A 67 -26.03 19.68 4.79
N GLU A 68 -27.24 19.21 5.08
CA GLU A 68 -28.45 20.03 5.19
C GLU A 68 -28.58 20.78 6.53
N ASP A 69 -27.72 20.48 7.51
CA ASP A 69 -27.72 21.19 8.78
C ASP A 69 -27.38 22.70 8.57
N PRO A 70 -28.05 23.63 9.24
CA PRO A 70 -27.75 25.05 9.15
C PRO A 70 -26.31 25.46 9.38
N LEU A 71 -25.54 24.63 10.11
CA LEU A 71 -24.10 24.83 10.32
C LEU A 71 -23.30 24.72 9.02
N PHE A 72 -23.76 23.92 8.06
CA PHE A 72 -23.01 23.60 6.83
C PHE A 72 -23.55 24.29 5.57
N LYS A 73 -24.83 24.77 5.55
CA LYS A 73 -25.46 25.39 4.38
C LYS A 73 -24.72 26.60 3.79
N LYS A 74 -23.89 27.30 4.59
CA LYS A 74 -23.08 28.44 4.15
C LYS A 74 -21.59 28.11 4.07
N THR A 75 -21.25 26.86 3.87
CA THR A 75 -19.88 26.38 3.74
C THR A 75 -19.69 25.71 2.38
N LYS A 76 -18.44 25.41 2.03
CA LYS A 76 -18.12 24.56 0.87
C LYS A 76 -18.01 23.07 1.26
N ALA A 77 -18.85 22.62 2.21
CA ALA A 77 -18.85 21.23 2.66
C ALA A 77 -19.37 20.28 1.57
N ALA A 78 -20.44 20.67 0.88
CA ALA A 78 -21.00 19.89 -0.22
C ALA A 78 -19.98 19.72 -1.36
N ASP A 79 -19.31 20.81 -1.77
CA ASP A 79 -18.28 20.78 -2.81
C ASP A 79 -17.16 19.81 -2.46
N PHE A 80 -16.76 19.76 -1.18
CA PHE A 80 -15.73 18.82 -0.72
C PHE A 80 -16.19 17.38 -0.79
N ILE A 81 -17.42 17.08 -0.39
CA ILE A 81 -17.99 15.72 -0.49
C ILE A 81 -18.10 15.30 -1.96
N GLU A 82 -18.63 16.16 -2.84
CA GLU A 82 -18.75 15.89 -4.28
C GLU A 82 -17.39 15.62 -4.91
N LEU A 83 -16.37 16.42 -4.58
CA LEU A 83 -15.00 16.24 -5.05
C LEU A 83 -14.46 14.85 -4.67
N ILE A 84 -14.55 14.46 -3.40
CA ILE A 84 -14.02 13.18 -2.93
C ILE A 84 -14.80 12.00 -3.55
N GLU A 85 -16.14 12.09 -3.65
CA GLU A 85 -16.96 11.04 -4.25
C GLU A 85 -16.68 10.91 -5.76
N TYR A 86 -16.47 12.01 -6.46
CA TYR A 86 -16.09 12.01 -7.87
C TYR A 86 -14.77 11.27 -8.07
N PHE A 87 -13.71 11.70 -7.37
CA PHE A 87 -12.39 11.08 -7.53
C PHE A 87 -12.33 9.64 -7.03
N ALA A 88 -13.10 9.27 -6.01
CA ALA A 88 -13.16 7.87 -5.56
C ALA A 88 -13.71 6.90 -6.64
N LYS A 89 -14.53 7.42 -7.56
CA LYS A 89 -15.05 6.65 -8.71
C LYS A 89 -14.14 6.77 -9.93
N ASP A 90 -13.70 7.98 -10.24
CA ASP A 90 -12.97 8.33 -11.46
C ASP A 90 -11.50 7.90 -11.43
N SER A 91 -10.94 7.64 -10.25
CA SER A 91 -9.54 7.22 -10.08
C SER A 91 -9.27 5.76 -10.42
N GLN A 92 -10.31 4.93 -10.63
CA GLN A 92 -10.13 3.52 -10.92
C GLN A 92 -9.47 3.32 -12.30
N GLY A 93 -8.33 2.63 -12.32
CA GLY A 93 -7.56 2.38 -13.54
C GLY A 93 -6.82 3.59 -14.12
N LYS A 94 -6.76 4.71 -13.37
CA LYS A 94 -5.97 5.89 -13.76
C LYS A 94 -4.63 5.93 -13.01
N PRO A 95 -3.57 6.47 -13.64
CA PRO A 95 -2.32 6.72 -12.96
C PRO A 95 -2.49 7.62 -11.72
N VAL A 96 -1.83 7.27 -10.62
CA VAL A 96 -1.89 8.02 -9.35
C VAL A 96 -1.38 9.45 -9.52
N SER A 97 -0.33 9.62 -10.36
CA SER A 97 0.22 10.94 -10.72
C SER A 97 -0.81 11.86 -11.40
N GLU A 98 -1.65 11.28 -12.27
CA GLU A 98 -2.73 11.99 -12.95
C GLU A 98 -3.85 12.36 -11.95
N VAL A 99 -4.28 11.39 -11.13
CA VAL A 99 -5.30 11.60 -10.09
C VAL A 99 -4.86 12.67 -9.10
N LEU A 100 -3.60 12.62 -8.63
CA LEU A 100 -3.08 13.64 -7.72
C LEU A 100 -3.07 15.02 -8.36
N SER A 101 -2.63 15.12 -9.61
CA SER A 101 -2.60 16.40 -10.32
C SER A 101 -4.00 17.01 -10.45
N ALA A 102 -4.97 16.20 -10.84
CA ALA A 102 -6.35 16.63 -11.03
C ALA A 102 -7.00 17.06 -9.70
N ILE A 103 -6.88 16.25 -8.64
CA ILE A 103 -7.54 16.62 -7.37
C ILE A 103 -6.90 17.84 -6.69
N LEU A 104 -5.59 18.06 -6.82
CA LEU A 104 -4.94 19.25 -6.27
C LEU A 104 -5.36 20.52 -7.01
N ASP A 105 -5.61 20.44 -8.32
CA ASP A 105 -6.14 21.55 -9.12
C ASP A 105 -7.63 21.78 -8.82
N GLU A 106 -8.47 20.78 -8.96
CA GLU A 106 -9.93 20.90 -8.77
C GLU A 106 -10.33 21.23 -7.33
N SER A 107 -9.57 20.79 -6.33
CA SER A 107 -9.78 21.21 -4.94
C SER A 107 -9.47 22.67 -4.70
N GLY A 108 -8.73 23.34 -5.60
CA GLY A 108 -8.18 24.68 -5.45
C GLY A 108 -6.97 24.76 -4.51
N TYR A 109 -6.32 23.61 -4.22
CA TYR A 109 -5.17 23.58 -3.30
C TYR A 109 -3.95 24.27 -3.90
N GLU A 110 -3.64 24.01 -5.18
CA GLU A 110 -2.54 24.69 -5.86
C GLU A 110 -2.79 26.16 -6.05
N GLU A 111 -4.03 26.56 -6.34
CA GLU A 111 -4.42 27.96 -6.46
C GLU A 111 -4.27 28.70 -5.12
N MET A 112 -4.61 28.04 -4.01
CA MET A 112 -4.35 28.57 -2.67
C MET A 112 -2.85 28.86 -2.46
N LEU A 113 -1.96 27.91 -2.82
CA LEU A 113 -0.50 28.08 -2.69
C LEU A 113 0.03 29.19 -3.59
N ARG A 114 -0.48 29.32 -4.83
CA ARG A 114 -0.14 30.44 -5.72
C ARG A 114 -0.53 31.78 -5.12
N THR A 115 -1.73 31.85 -4.55
CA THR A 115 -2.24 33.07 -3.91
C THR A 115 -1.42 33.44 -2.65
N GLU A 116 -0.92 32.45 -1.93
CA GLU A 116 -0.01 32.65 -0.78
C GLU A 116 1.42 33.05 -1.21
N GLY A 117 1.74 33.02 -2.51
CA GLY A 117 3.07 33.30 -3.04
C GLY A 117 4.12 32.22 -2.70
N SER A 118 3.68 31.00 -2.44
CA SER A 118 4.53 29.89 -1.98
C SER A 118 5.10 29.10 -3.15
N GLN A 119 6.02 29.68 -3.95
CA GLN A 119 6.63 29.00 -5.09
C GLN A 119 7.36 27.71 -4.67
N GLU A 120 8.09 27.72 -3.57
CA GLU A 120 8.79 26.55 -3.04
C GLU A 120 7.83 25.37 -2.81
N ARG A 121 6.64 25.61 -2.25
CA ARG A 121 5.64 24.57 -2.02
C ARG A 121 5.04 24.03 -3.32
N LEU A 122 4.90 24.86 -4.34
CA LEU A 122 4.46 24.43 -5.67
C LEU A 122 5.52 23.55 -6.35
N ASP A 123 6.80 23.91 -6.19
CA ASP A 123 7.92 23.12 -6.69
C ASP A 123 7.99 21.76 -5.98
N ASP A 124 7.73 21.70 -4.68
CA ASP A 124 7.61 20.46 -3.90
C ASP A 124 6.48 19.56 -4.40
N LEU A 125 5.32 20.14 -4.72
CA LEU A 125 4.22 19.36 -5.32
C LEU A 125 4.57 18.84 -6.71
N ALA A 126 5.31 19.60 -7.51
CA ALA A 126 5.80 19.15 -8.80
C ALA A 126 6.82 18.00 -8.66
N GLU A 127 7.72 18.07 -7.67
CA GLU A 127 8.64 16.97 -7.34
C GLU A 127 7.87 15.73 -6.87
N LEU A 128 6.84 15.88 -6.05
CA LEU A 128 5.99 14.75 -5.64
C LEU A 128 5.31 14.08 -6.84
N LYS A 129 4.69 14.85 -7.73
CA LYS A 129 4.03 14.33 -8.93
C LYS A 129 5.03 13.58 -9.83
N GLN A 130 6.22 14.13 -10.00
CA GLN A 130 7.29 13.50 -10.77
C GLN A 130 7.75 12.19 -10.13
N SER A 131 7.92 12.16 -8.80
CA SER A 131 8.34 10.94 -8.09
C SER A 131 7.29 9.83 -8.16
N ILE A 132 6.00 10.18 -8.18
CA ILE A 132 4.89 9.21 -8.37
C ILE A 132 4.95 8.65 -9.79
N PHE A 133 5.12 9.50 -10.80
CA PHE A 133 5.23 9.07 -12.19
C PHE A 133 6.42 8.12 -12.41
N GLU A 134 7.57 8.41 -11.81
CA GLU A 134 8.75 7.54 -11.87
C GLU A 134 8.51 6.19 -11.18
N TYR A 135 7.80 6.21 -10.04
CA TYR A 135 7.39 5.00 -9.34
C TYR A 135 6.46 4.14 -10.22
N GLU A 136 5.43 4.72 -10.81
CA GLU A 136 4.51 4.04 -11.72
C GLU A 136 5.25 3.42 -12.92
N ALA A 137 6.16 4.18 -13.53
CA ALA A 137 6.98 3.69 -14.64
C ALA A 137 7.88 2.52 -14.26
N SER A 138 8.33 2.45 -13.01
CA SER A 138 9.21 1.39 -12.49
C SER A 138 8.46 0.16 -12.01
N ALA A 139 7.22 0.30 -11.58
CA ALA A 139 6.42 -0.79 -11.02
C ALA A 139 5.91 -1.77 -12.10
N GLY A 140 5.78 -1.33 -13.36
CA GLY A 140 5.45 -2.20 -14.51
C GLY A 140 4.04 -2.79 -14.52
N GLU A 141 3.23 -2.50 -13.50
CA GLU A 141 1.84 -2.91 -13.32
C GLU A 141 0.97 -1.69 -12.99
N GLU A 142 -0.36 -1.81 -13.13
CA GLU A 142 -1.29 -0.77 -12.69
C GLU A 142 -1.14 -0.56 -11.17
N THR A 143 -0.52 0.54 -10.79
CA THR A 143 -0.31 0.92 -9.39
C THR A 143 -1.56 1.60 -8.87
N SER A 144 -2.18 1.06 -7.82
CA SER A 144 -3.31 1.72 -7.17
C SER A 144 -2.86 2.85 -6.22
N ILE A 145 -3.80 3.76 -5.88
CA ILE A 145 -3.55 4.79 -4.87
C ILE A 145 -3.15 4.16 -3.52
N ALA A 146 -3.75 3.01 -3.17
CA ALA A 146 -3.44 2.30 -1.93
C ALA A 146 -1.99 1.81 -1.91
N ASP A 147 -1.52 1.19 -3.00
CA ASP A 147 -0.14 0.70 -3.13
C ASP A 147 0.88 1.84 -3.01
N TYR A 148 0.60 2.97 -3.68
CA TYR A 148 1.46 4.14 -3.57
C TYR A 148 1.49 4.71 -2.14
N LEU A 149 0.34 4.80 -1.46
CA LEU A 149 0.27 5.31 -0.09
C LEU A 149 1.00 4.41 0.91
N GLU A 150 0.98 3.10 0.72
CA GLU A 150 1.80 2.17 1.51
C GLU A 150 3.29 2.43 1.29
N GLN A 151 3.71 2.59 0.05
CA GLN A 151 5.08 2.94 -0.30
C GLN A 151 5.52 4.28 0.34
N ALA A 152 4.72 5.32 0.19
CA ALA A 152 4.99 6.64 0.76
C ALA A 152 5.09 6.62 2.30
N ALA A 153 4.26 5.80 2.96
CA ALA A 153 4.31 5.63 4.41
C ALA A 153 5.63 5.01 4.87
N LEU A 154 6.22 4.12 4.08
CA LEU A 154 7.52 3.54 4.38
C LEU A 154 8.64 4.58 4.29
N PHE A 155 8.69 5.39 3.23
CA PHE A 155 9.66 6.47 3.12
C PHE A 155 9.56 7.46 4.28
N SER A 156 8.35 7.83 4.68
CA SER A 156 8.10 8.72 5.84
C SER A 156 8.56 8.11 7.18
N ASN A 157 8.48 6.79 7.34
CA ASN A 157 8.85 6.11 8.58
C ASN A 157 10.35 5.76 8.65
N MET A 158 10.99 5.49 7.53
CA MET A 158 12.42 5.14 7.47
C MET A 158 13.32 6.24 8.04
N ASP A 159 12.89 7.48 7.96
CA ASP A 159 13.68 8.65 8.28
C ASP A 159 13.38 9.25 9.67
N ARG A 160 12.36 8.74 10.38
CA ARG A 160 11.99 9.28 11.71
C ARG A 160 12.94 8.94 12.83
N THR A 161 13.89 8.02 12.61
CA THR A 161 14.82 7.61 13.69
C THR A 161 16.22 7.29 13.18
N PRO A 162 17.07 8.29 12.89
CA PRO A 162 18.50 8.05 12.93
C PRO A 162 18.87 7.75 14.40
N GLY A 163 19.11 6.49 14.73
CA GLY A 163 19.66 6.09 16.02
C GLY A 163 18.76 5.36 17.01
N ASN A 164 17.51 5.02 16.68
CA ASN A 164 16.72 4.13 17.51
C ASN A 164 16.90 2.67 17.09
N ASP A 165 17.29 1.84 18.06
CA ASP A 165 17.26 0.39 17.98
C ASP A 165 15.82 -0.07 17.83
N SER A 166 15.38 -0.30 16.59
CA SER A 166 13.99 -0.63 16.25
C SER A 166 13.90 -1.72 15.20
N VAL A 167 12.95 -2.64 15.39
CA VAL A 167 12.60 -3.64 14.38
C VAL A 167 11.70 -3.01 13.33
N ARG A 168 12.09 -3.15 12.06
CA ARG A 168 11.32 -2.65 10.91
C ARG A 168 10.43 -3.76 10.34
N LEU A 169 9.14 -3.50 10.23
CA LEU A 169 8.18 -4.39 9.57
C LEU A 169 7.80 -3.81 8.22
N MET A 170 7.92 -4.62 7.16
CA MET A 170 7.63 -4.17 5.80
C MET A 170 7.25 -5.35 4.89
N THR A 171 6.68 -5.06 3.73
CA THR A 171 6.46 -6.07 2.70
C THR A 171 7.75 -6.35 1.92
N VAL A 172 7.82 -7.50 1.22
CA VAL A 172 8.99 -7.82 0.39
C VAL A 172 9.15 -6.79 -0.75
N HIS A 173 8.04 -6.32 -1.34
CA HIS A 173 8.08 -5.31 -2.40
C HIS A 173 8.72 -4.01 -1.93
N THR A 174 8.39 -3.59 -0.71
CA THR A 174 8.90 -2.34 -0.13
C THR A 174 10.34 -2.45 0.37
N ALA A 175 10.84 -3.67 0.55
CA ALA A 175 12.24 -3.92 0.90
C ALA A 175 13.20 -3.81 -0.32
N LYS A 176 12.68 -3.70 -1.55
CA LYS A 176 13.50 -3.57 -2.76
C LYS A 176 14.39 -2.32 -2.67
N GLY A 177 15.70 -2.51 -2.82
CA GLY A 177 16.69 -1.41 -2.74
C GLY A 177 17.17 -1.06 -1.34
N LEU A 178 16.61 -1.69 -0.29
CA LEU A 178 17.08 -1.55 1.09
C LEU A 178 17.94 -2.75 1.48
N GLU A 179 18.81 -2.59 2.48
CA GLU A 179 19.64 -3.65 3.04
C GLU A 179 19.65 -3.54 4.56
N PHE A 180 19.77 -4.68 5.24
CA PHE A 180 19.69 -4.76 6.69
C PHE A 180 20.68 -5.81 7.21
N PRO A 181 21.37 -5.56 8.34
CA PRO A 181 22.27 -6.54 8.93
C PRO A 181 21.57 -7.87 9.23
N VAL A 182 20.31 -7.83 9.67
CA VAL A 182 19.52 -9.02 10.02
C VAL A 182 18.15 -8.93 9.40
N VAL A 183 17.74 -9.97 8.68
CA VAL A 183 16.41 -10.07 8.05
C VAL A 183 15.69 -11.32 8.52
N PHE A 184 14.45 -11.14 8.98
CA PHE A 184 13.49 -12.21 9.22
C PHE A 184 12.45 -12.23 8.09
N LEU A 185 12.54 -13.20 7.19
CA LEU A 185 11.55 -13.40 6.15
C LEU A 185 10.48 -14.36 6.65
N CYS A 186 9.34 -13.80 7.00
CA CYS A 186 8.25 -14.53 7.65
C CYS A 186 7.25 -15.10 6.64
N GLY A 187 6.60 -16.22 7.05
CA GLY A 187 5.54 -16.84 6.25
C GLY A 187 6.03 -17.63 5.05
N MET A 188 7.21 -18.24 5.16
CA MET A 188 7.80 -19.08 4.11
C MET A 188 7.10 -20.43 4.01
N ASN A 189 5.78 -20.38 3.72
CA ASN A 189 4.92 -21.54 3.53
C ASN A 189 4.29 -21.54 2.13
N GLU A 190 4.12 -22.72 1.56
CA GLU A 190 3.33 -22.90 0.34
C GLU A 190 1.91 -22.33 0.52
N GLY A 191 1.51 -21.48 -0.42
CA GLY A 191 0.22 -20.80 -0.39
C GLY A 191 0.19 -19.48 0.38
N ILE A 192 1.30 -19.10 1.04
CA ILE A 192 1.55 -17.78 1.58
C ILE A 192 2.63 -17.10 0.72
N PHE A 193 3.80 -17.66 0.65
CA PHE A 193 4.89 -17.24 -0.20
C PHE A 193 5.59 -18.48 -0.79
N PRO A 194 5.29 -18.86 -2.05
CA PRO A 194 4.47 -18.17 -3.04
C PRO A 194 2.98 -18.15 -2.71
N SER A 195 2.28 -17.14 -3.24
CA SER A 195 0.85 -16.95 -3.01
C SER A 195 0.00 -18.06 -3.63
N ARG A 196 -1.10 -18.47 -2.97
CA ARG A 196 -2.13 -19.38 -3.55
C ARG A 196 -2.78 -18.83 -4.83
N LYS A 197 -2.71 -17.52 -5.06
CA LYS A 197 -3.27 -16.88 -6.26
C LYS A 197 -2.40 -17.10 -7.50
N THR A 198 -1.13 -17.44 -7.31
CA THR A 198 -0.17 -17.65 -8.39
C THR A 198 -0.42 -19.02 -9.04
N ARG A 199 -0.97 -19.00 -10.27
CA ARG A 199 -1.41 -20.19 -10.99
C ARG A 199 -0.72 -20.38 -12.35
N THR A 200 0.14 -19.47 -12.77
CA THR A 200 0.87 -19.53 -14.04
C THR A 200 2.35 -19.73 -13.81
N LYS A 201 3.03 -20.25 -14.82
CA LYS A 201 4.50 -20.43 -14.78
C LYS A 201 5.20 -19.08 -14.63
N ARG A 202 4.76 -18.07 -15.39
CA ARG A 202 5.30 -16.71 -15.32
C ARG A 202 5.09 -16.08 -13.94
N GLY A 203 3.87 -16.21 -13.39
CA GLY A 203 3.60 -15.72 -12.04
C GLY A 203 4.48 -16.40 -10.99
N MET A 204 4.75 -17.70 -11.12
CA MET A 204 5.64 -18.43 -10.21
C MET A 204 7.10 -17.96 -10.32
N GLU A 205 7.54 -17.63 -11.53
CA GLU A 205 8.88 -17.05 -11.74
C GLU A 205 9.00 -15.64 -11.14
N GLU A 206 7.92 -14.88 -11.16
CA GLU A 206 7.88 -13.56 -10.52
C GLU A 206 7.94 -13.67 -8.99
N GLU A 207 7.18 -14.61 -8.39
CA GLU A 207 7.29 -14.92 -6.95
C GLU A 207 8.72 -15.41 -6.60
N ARG A 208 9.38 -16.14 -7.47
CA ARG A 208 10.77 -16.58 -7.27
C ARG A 208 11.74 -15.40 -7.28
N ARG A 209 11.57 -14.44 -8.21
CA ARG A 209 12.37 -13.21 -8.25
C ARG A 209 12.15 -12.39 -6.98
N LEU A 210 10.91 -12.31 -6.52
CA LEU A 210 10.57 -11.61 -5.29
C LEU A 210 11.22 -12.29 -4.07
N ALA A 211 11.23 -13.63 -4.01
CA ALA A 211 11.92 -14.36 -2.96
C ALA A 211 13.44 -14.11 -2.99
N PHE A 212 14.04 -14.08 -4.17
CA PHE A 212 15.45 -13.73 -4.33
C PHE A 212 15.74 -12.30 -3.83
N VAL A 213 14.91 -11.32 -4.22
CA VAL A 213 15.03 -9.95 -3.74
C VAL A 213 14.95 -9.92 -2.21
N ALA A 214 13.98 -10.61 -1.60
CA ALA A 214 13.83 -10.64 -0.15
C ALA A 214 15.04 -11.21 0.58
N MET A 215 15.56 -12.34 0.09
CA MET A 215 16.73 -12.99 0.69
C MET A 215 17.99 -12.14 0.57
N THR A 216 18.17 -11.43 -0.56
CA THR A 216 19.32 -10.54 -0.78
C THR A 216 19.25 -9.23 -0.02
N ARG A 217 18.22 -9.00 0.78
CA ARG A 217 18.17 -7.81 1.69
C ARG A 217 18.97 -8.00 2.96
N ALA A 218 19.39 -9.24 3.28
CA ALA A 218 20.22 -9.52 4.44
C ALA A 218 21.71 -9.29 4.11
N GLU A 219 22.37 -8.47 4.91
CA GLU A 219 23.82 -8.25 4.85
C GLU A 219 24.57 -9.37 5.58
N ASP A 220 24.17 -9.69 6.83
CA ASP A 220 24.89 -10.63 7.70
C ASP A 220 24.09 -11.89 8.00
N LEU A 221 22.82 -11.76 8.39
CA LEU A 221 22.01 -12.88 8.87
C LEU A 221 20.61 -12.89 8.24
N LEU A 222 20.23 -14.03 7.69
CA LEU A 222 18.91 -14.29 7.13
C LEU A 222 18.21 -15.38 7.91
N TYR A 223 17.03 -15.10 8.43
CA TYR A 223 16.13 -16.06 9.05
C TYR A 223 14.91 -16.28 8.16
N LEU A 224 14.72 -17.52 7.70
CA LEU A 224 13.54 -17.94 6.96
C LEU A 224 12.60 -18.65 7.95
N THR A 225 11.42 -18.07 8.18
CA THR A 225 10.50 -18.64 9.17
C THR A 225 9.26 -19.20 8.50
N GLU A 226 8.88 -20.40 8.95
CA GLU A 226 7.66 -21.07 8.53
C GLU A 226 6.80 -21.48 9.73
N ALA A 227 5.55 -21.80 9.48
CA ALA A 227 4.63 -22.31 10.50
C ALA A 227 4.23 -23.74 10.15
N GLU A 228 4.46 -24.67 11.06
CA GLU A 228 3.92 -26.03 10.99
C GLU A 228 2.42 -26.07 11.36
N GLY A 229 1.78 -27.21 11.13
CA GLY A 229 0.38 -27.46 11.45
C GLY A 229 -0.50 -27.61 10.22
N THR A 230 -1.78 -27.25 10.36
CA THR A 230 -2.79 -27.42 9.31
C THR A 230 -3.40 -26.09 8.91
N ASN A 231 -3.81 -25.98 7.65
CA ASN A 231 -4.64 -24.89 7.15
C ASN A 231 -6.09 -25.09 7.62
N LEU A 232 -6.95 -24.08 7.42
CA LEU A 232 -8.38 -24.13 7.76
C LEU A 232 -9.13 -25.25 7.04
N ASP A 233 -8.64 -25.66 5.88
CA ASP A 233 -9.19 -26.77 5.08
C ASP A 233 -8.67 -28.15 5.50
N GLY A 234 -7.92 -28.24 6.60
CA GLY A 234 -7.34 -29.48 7.11
C GLY A 234 -6.08 -29.95 6.37
N THR A 235 -5.62 -29.24 5.34
CA THR A 235 -4.38 -29.60 4.65
C THR A 235 -3.16 -29.22 5.47
N PRO A 236 -2.06 -30.04 5.46
CA PRO A 236 -0.82 -29.67 6.12
C PRO A 236 -0.23 -28.38 5.55
N ARG A 237 0.38 -27.58 6.42
CA ARG A 237 1.21 -26.45 5.99
C ARG A 237 2.57 -26.97 5.59
N PHE A 238 2.93 -26.81 4.32
CA PHE A 238 4.24 -27.19 3.82
C PHE A 238 5.20 -26.01 3.79
N PRO A 239 6.50 -26.25 3.97
CA PRO A 239 7.53 -25.25 3.70
C PRO A 239 7.39 -24.66 2.30
N SER A 240 7.73 -23.41 2.13
CA SER A 240 7.80 -22.77 0.82
C SER A 240 8.73 -23.54 -0.11
N ARG A 241 8.32 -23.71 -1.38
CA ARG A 241 9.20 -24.27 -2.43
C ARG A 241 10.54 -23.54 -2.52
N PHE A 242 10.56 -22.25 -2.22
CA PHE A 242 11.77 -21.44 -2.24
C PHE A 242 12.78 -21.86 -1.15
N ILE A 243 12.31 -22.40 -0.01
CA ILE A 243 13.19 -23.03 0.98
C ILE A 243 13.58 -24.44 0.50
N LEU A 244 12.61 -25.20 -0.02
CA LEU A 244 12.83 -26.58 -0.48
C LEU A 244 13.82 -26.68 -1.66
N ASP A 245 13.97 -25.59 -2.43
CA ASP A 245 14.90 -25.45 -3.56
C ASP A 245 16.34 -25.10 -3.11
N ILE A 246 16.55 -24.70 -1.84
CA ILE A 246 17.89 -24.40 -1.30
C ILE A 246 18.55 -25.73 -0.87
N ASP A 247 19.81 -25.92 -1.25
CA ASP A 247 20.58 -27.07 -0.77
C ASP A 247 20.73 -27.01 0.76
N ARG A 248 20.46 -28.15 1.41
CA ARG A 248 20.40 -28.22 2.88
C ARG A 248 21.71 -27.87 3.57
N GLU A 249 22.83 -28.00 2.90
CA GLU A 249 24.16 -27.61 3.43
C GLU A 249 24.25 -26.08 3.72
N TYR A 250 23.42 -25.27 3.07
CA TYR A 250 23.33 -23.81 3.28
C TYR A 250 22.27 -23.42 4.33
N LEU A 251 21.53 -24.41 4.87
CA LEU A 251 20.46 -24.17 5.82
C LEU A 251 20.81 -24.72 7.20
N ARG A 252 20.67 -23.88 8.21
CA ARG A 252 20.68 -24.30 9.62
C ARG A 252 19.25 -24.30 10.13
N PHE A 253 18.80 -25.43 10.65
CA PHE A 253 17.43 -25.59 11.17
C PHE A 253 17.38 -25.44 12.68
N ASP A 254 16.44 -24.62 13.16
CA ASP A 254 16.11 -24.46 14.55
C ASP A 254 14.59 -24.24 14.70
N PRO A 255 13.84 -25.20 15.25
CA PRO A 255 14.24 -26.55 15.70
C PRO A 255 14.72 -27.45 14.53
N PRO A 256 15.23 -28.65 14.81
CA PRO A 256 15.62 -29.61 13.78
C PRO A 256 14.46 -29.86 12.81
N VAL A 257 14.80 -30.05 11.53
CA VAL A 257 13.82 -30.22 10.47
C VAL A 257 12.95 -31.48 10.69
N ASN A 258 11.66 -31.34 10.46
CA ASN A 258 10.72 -32.45 10.39
C ASN A 258 10.87 -33.14 9.02
N GLU A 259 11.63 -34.26 8.98
CA GLU A 259 11.96 -34.97 7.74
C GLU A 259 10.72 -35.49 6.99
N ALA A 260 9.68 -35.89 7.72
CA ALA A 260 8.45 -36.37 7.10
C ALA A 260 7.70 -35.19 6.40
N LEU A 261 7.62 -34.06 7.05
CA LEU A 261 7.01 -32.87 6.50
C LEU A 261 7.79 -32.29 5.32
N TRP A 262 9.13 -32.31 5.41
CA TRP A 262 10.01 -31.88 4.33
C TRP A 262 9.83 -32.73 3.08
N LYS A 263 9.84 -34.04 3.22
CA LYS A 263 9.62 -35.00 2.11
C LYS A 263 8.22 -34.83 1.50
N ALA A 264 7.20 -34.70 2.33
CA ALA A 264 5.84 -34.49 1.89
C ALA A 264 5.68 -33.11 1.16
N GLY A 265 6.37 -32.08 1.63
CA GLY A 265 6.43 -30.77 0.99
C GLY A 265 7.04 -30.83 -0.41
N LYS A 266 8.17 -31.51 -0.59
CA LYS A 266 8.78 -31.71 -1.92
C LYS A 266 7.83 -32.43 -2.88
N ALA A 267 7.20 -33.51 -2.45
CA ALA A 267 6.23 -34.24 -3.27
C ALA A 267 4.99 -33.39 -3.61
N TYR A 268 4.55 -32.52 -2.68
CA TYR A 268 3.46 -31.57 -2.93
C TYR A 268 3.83 -30.54 -4.00
N VAL A 269 5.03 -29.94 -3.91
CA VAL A 269 5.55 -28.96 -4.86
C VAL A 269 5.70 -29.56 -6.26
N GLU A 270 6.28 -30.75 -6.38
CA GLU A 270 6.40 -31.46 -7.67
C GLU A 270 5.03 -31.67 -8.31
N ARG A 271 4.06 -32.18 -7.54
CA ARG A 271 2.71 -32.41 -8.01
C ARG A 271 2.02 -31.10 -8.44
N THR A 272 2.08 -30.04 -7.62
CA THR A 272 1.42 -28.77 -7.89
C THR A 272 2.11 -27.97 -8.99
N GLY A 273 3.42 -28.08 -9.13
CA GLY A 273 4.19 -27.48 -10.23
C GLY A 273 3.75 -27.96 -11.60
N ALA A 274 3.36 -29.24 -11.71
CA ALA A 274 2.84 -29.80 -12.96
C ALA A 274 1.49 -29.22 -13.42
N TYR A 275 0.75 -28.56 -12.52
CA TYR A 275 -0.57 -27.94 -12.83
C TYR A 275 -0.50 -26.43 -13.07
N LEU A 276 0.69 -25.83 -13.08
CA LEU A 276 0.83 -24.42 -13.46
C LEU A 276 0.50 -24.24 -14.94
N LYS A 277 -0.43 -23.35 -15.24
CA LYS A 277 -0.85 -23.04 -16.62
C LYS A 277 0.25 -22.31 -17.38
N ASP A 278 0.34 -22.55 -18.68
CA ASP A 278 1.09 -21.69 -19.58
C ASP A 278 0.33 -20.34 -19.77
N ASP A 279 1.07 -19.22 -19.84
CA ASP A 279 0.50 -17.88 -19.92
C ASP A 279 -0.42 -17.67 -21.14
N ARG A 280 -0.26 -18.49 -22.19
CA ARG A 280 -1.11 -18.44 -23.41
C ARG A 280 -2.54 -18.97 -23.19
N GLU A 281 -2.81 -19.67 -22.10
CA GLU A 281 -4.16 -20.21 -21.82
C GLU A 281 -5.05 -19.23 -21.02
N THR A 282 -4.50 -18.14 -20.51
CA THR A 282 -5.24 -17.14 -19.73
C THR A 282 -5.79 -15.99 -20.56
N ASP A 283 -5.36 -15.80 -21.81
CA ASP A 283 -5.77 -14.69 -22.69
C ASP A 283 -7.09 -14.91 -23.46
N HIS A 284 -7.81 -15.99 -23.19
CA HIS A 284 -9.16 -16.18 -23.77
C HIS A 284 -10.25 -15.68 -22.82
N PHE A 285 -10.30 -14.37 -22.60
CA PHE A 285 -11.57 -13.72 -22.28
C PHE A 285 -12.37 -13.62 -23.57
N GLN A 286 -13.32 -14.52 -23.75
CA GLN A 286 -14.39 -14.32 -24.74
C GLN A 286 -15.18 -13.09 -24.29
N VAL A 287 -15.06 -12.00 -25.05
CA VAL A 287 -16.02 -10.91 -25.01
C VAL A 287 -17.35 -11.53 -25.49
N GLY A 288 -18.23 -11.81 -24.54
CA GLY A 288 -19.57 -12.29 -24.81
C GLY A 288 -20.36 -11.17 -25.48
N GLU A 289 -20.75 -11.40 -26.74
CA GLU A 289 -21.84 -10.69 -27.38
C GLU A 289 -23.09 -10.77 -26.50
N ARG A 290 -23.57 -9.60 -26.02
CA ARG A 290 -24.96 -9.12 -26.09
C ARG A 290 -25.12 -7.79 -25.37
#